data_30b978cb7dd799c0bd882b8193ae387f
#
_entry.id   30b978cb7dd799c0bd882b8193ae387f
#
_cell.length_a   1.000
_cell.length_b   1.000
_cell.length_c   1.000
_cell.angle_alpha   90.00
_cell.angle_beta   90.00
_cell.angle_gamma   90.00
#
_symmetry.space_group_name_H-M   'P 1'
#
loop_
_entity.id
_entity.type
_entity.pdbx_description
1 polymer ?
#
loop_
_entity_poly.entity_id
_entity_poly.type
_entity_poly.pdbx_seq_one_letter_code
_entity_poly.pdbx_strand_id
1 'polypeptide(L)'
;LQEHKTSEFIQNKLKSWNIDFKTGYANTGIVAWIKGNRGNGEKTIGLRADFDALPMTEKNSFDHKSMNEGMMHACGHDGHTTMLLGAAKYIKENPEFDGTVYFIFQPGEEGFGGGEKMIQDGLFNDHKIDEVYALHNWPELPLGHFGISTGAMMAAVDEYDIIVKGKGGHAALPHLAIDPIVIASQIVLSLQTIISRFLNPVDKALITVTKIHGGSAHNVIDDEVILNGTVRTFKQE
;
A
#
# COMPACT_ATOMS: atom_id res chain seq x y z
N LEU A 1 10.88 3.03 4.22
CA LEU A 1 11.06 2.88 5.68
C LEU A 1 11.95 4.01 6.23
N GLN A 2 11.52 5.26 6.00
CA GLN A 2 12.26 6.47 6.41
C GLN A 2 11.36 7.48 7.13
N GLU A 3 10.24 7.03 7.66
CA GLU A 3 9.19 7.83 8.29
C GLU A 3 9.58 8.23 9.73
N HIS A 4 10.86 8.61 9.94
CA HIS A 4 11.44 8.88 11.26
C HIS A 4 10.70 9.98 12.03
N LYS A 5 10.32 11.08 11.34
CA LYS A 5 9.63 12.21 11.98
C LYS A 5 8.23 11.82 12.44
N THR A 6 7.49 11.06 11.62
CA THR A 6 6.15 10.57 11.97
C THR A 6 6.24 9.57 13.12
N SER A 7 7.21 8.64 13.06
CA SER A 7 7.47 7.69 14.16
C SER A 7 7.78 8.42 15.45
N GLU A 8 8.65 9.43 15.44
CA GLU A 8 8.96 10.24 16.62
C GLU A 8 7.73 10.98 17.16
N PHE A 9 6.91 11.54 16.28
CA PHE A 9 5.66 12.20 16.66
C PHE A 9 4.72 11.22 17.38
N ILE A 10 4.52 10.02 16.83
CA ILE A 10 3.69 8.97 17.43
C ILE A 10 4.24 8.59 18.81
N GLN A 11 5.55 8.33 18.93
CA GLN A 11 6.19 8.00 20.20
C GLN A 11 5.98 9.08 21.25
N ASN A 12 6.11 10.36 20.86
CA ASN A 12 5.92 11.49 21.79
C ASN A 12 4.48 11.58 22.28
N LYS A 13 3.48 11.29 21.42
CA LYS A 13 2.08 11.21 21.83
C LYS A 13 1.85 10.06 22.81
N LEU A 14 2.32 8.86 22.52
CA LEU A 14 2.19 7.69 23.37
C LEU A 14 2.85 7.93 24.75
N LYS A 15 4.05 8.49 24.78
CA LYS A 15 4.74 8.89 26.03
C LYS A 15 3.92 9.88 26.83
N SER A 16 3.36 10.92 26.19
CA SER A 16 2.58 11.95 26.88
C SER A 16 1.30 11.42 27.53
N TRP A 17 0.79 10.28 27.05
CA TRP A 17 -0.39 9.59 27.60
C TRP A 17 -0.03 8.41 28.50
N ASN A 18 1.25 8.20 28.82
CA ASN A 18 1.73 7.05 29.60
C ASN A 18 1.25 5.71 29.02
N ILE A 19 1.34 5.54 27.70
CA ILE A 19 1.06 4.27 26.99
C ILE A 19 2.39 3.59 26.71
N ASP A 20 2.50 2.31 27.11
CA ASP A 20 3.69 1.50 26.85
C ASP A 20 3.78 1.15 25.37
N PHE A 21 5.00 1.14 24.83
CA PHE A 21 5.25 0.78 23.43
C PHE A 21 6.67 0.26 23.22
N LYS A 22 6.86 -0.48 22.11
CA LYS A 22 8.14 -0.92 21.57
C LYS A 22 8.30 -0.38 20.16
N THR A 23 9.53 -0.03 19.80
CA THR A 23 9.94 0.49 18.49
C THR A 23 10.91 -0.45 17.79
N GLY A 24 11.26 -0.14 16.55
CA GLY A 24 12.31 -0.82 15.80
C GLY A 24 11.80 -1.91 14.85
N TYR A 25 10.51 -2.14 14.77
CA TYR A 25 9.93 -3.00 13.74
C TYR A 25 9.96 -2.28 12.39
N ALA A 26 10.45 -2.95 11.35
CA ALA A 26 10.60 -2.33 10.02
C ALA A 26 11.24 -0.94 10.09
N ASN A 27 12.26 -0.79 10.95
CA ASN A 27 13.02 0.44 11.20
C ASN A 27 12.23 1.53 11.96
N THR A 28 11.05 1.96 11.49
CA THR A 28 10.28 3.08 12.05
C THR A 28 8.96 2.67 12.69
N GLY A 29 8.57 1.40 12.58
CA GLY A 29 7.32 0.87 13.12
C GLY A 29 7.27 0.82 14.65
N ILE A 30 6.06 0.93 15.17
CA ILE A 30 5.78 1.02 16.61
C ILE A 30 4.64 0.06 16.95
N VAL A 31 4.77 -0.63 18.06
CA VAL A 31 3.67 -1.39 18.68
C VAL A 31 3.48 -0.87 20.10
N ALA A 32 2.30 -0.32 20.36
CA ALA A 32 1.89 0.10 21.70
C ALA A 32 0.83 -0.84 22.24
N TRP A 33 0.60 -0.85 23.58
CA TRP A 33 -0.42 -1.70 24.17
C TRP A 33 -1.05 -1.09 25.41
N ILE A 34 -2.29 -1.47 25.65
CA ILE A 34 -3.04 -1.14 26.83
C ILE A 34 -3.74 -2.39 27.33
N LYS A 35 -3.46 -2.76 28.58
CA LYS A 35 -4.15 -3.84 29.27
C LYS A 35 -5.39 -3.29 29.97
N GLY A 36 -6.54 -3.94 29.73
CA GLY A 36 -7.77 -3.62 30.45
C GLY A 36 -7.68 -3.96 31.94
N ASN A 37 -8.53 -3.34 32.73
CA ASN A 37 -8.57 -3.50 34.18
C ASN A 37 -9.67 -4.47 34.66
N ARG A 38 -10.37 -5.14 33.73
CA ARG A 38 -11.41 -6.16 34.02
C ARG A 38 -10.96 -7.54 33.55
N GLY A 39 -11.48 -8.59 34.18
CA GLY A 39 -11.26 -9.99 33.80
C GLY A 39 -9.84 -10.50 33.98
N ASN A 40 -9.50 -11.58 33.27
CA ASN A 40 -8.20 -12.27 33.39
C ASN A 40 -7.16 -11.81 32.35
N GLY A 41 -7.56 -11.01 31.38
CA GLY A 41 -6.65 -10.43 30.37
C GLY A 41 -6.16 -11.41 29.30
N GLU A 42 -6.92 -12.48 28.99
CA GLU A 42 -6.48 -13.53 28.07
C GLU A 42 -6.64 -13.19 26.60
N LYS A 43 -7.69 -12.41 26.22
CA LYS A 43 -7.92 -12.03 24.83
C LYS A 43 -7.05 -10.83 24.42
N THR A 44 -6.55 -10.89 23.19
CA THR A 44 -5.71 -9.85 22.63
C THR A 44 -6.13 -9.48 21.23
N ILE A 45 -6.29 -8.17 20.98
CA ILE A 45 -6.60 -7.66 19.65
C ILE A 45 -5.56 -6.61 19.24
N GLY A 46 -5.24 -6.58 17.95
CA GLY A 46 -4.43 -5.55 17.33
C GLY A 46 -5.29 -4.60 16.51
N LEU A 47 -5.08 -3.31 16.66
CA LEU A 47 -5.58 -2.27 15.78
C LEU A 47 -4.41 -1.73 14.96
N ARG A 48 -4.51 -1.79 13.63
CA ARG A 48 -3.41 -1.41 12.71
C ARG A 48 -3.74 -0.13 11.96
N ALA A 49 -2.77 0.76 11.87
CA ALA A 49 -2.72 1.84 10.90
C ALA A 49 -1.34 1.92 10.24
N ASP A 50 -1.33 2.17 8.94
CA ASP A 50 -0.14 2.61 8.22
C ASP A 50 0.12 4.10 8.43
N PHE A 51 1.36 4.55 8.14
CA PHE A 51 1.71 5.96 8.33
C PHE A 51 2.73 6.52 7.33
N ASP A 52 2.99 5.82 6.25
CA ASP A 52 3.86 6.28 5.17
C ASP A 52 3.13 7.20 4.18
N ALA A 53 3.89 8.01 3.46
CA ALA A 53 3.43 8.89 2.40
C ALA A 53 3.90 8.37 1.04
N LEU A 54 3.21 8.80 -0.02
CA LEU A 54 3.57 8.49 -1.40
C LEU A 54 4.65 9.44 -1.94
N PRO A 55 5.60 8.95 -2.76
CA PRO A 55 6.64 9.76 -3.40
C PRO A 55 6.06 10.54 -4.60
N MET A 56 5.23 11.54 -4.31
CA MET A 56 4.62 12.40 -5.32
C MET A 56 4.48 13.83 -4.79
N THR A 57 4.57 14.81 -5.69
CA THR A 57 4.42 16.22 -5.32
C THR A 57 2.94 16.58 -5.17
N GLU A 58 2.57 17.09 -4.01
CA GLU A 58 1.24 17.60 -3.76
C GLU A 58 0.97 18.91 -4.49
N LYS A 59 -0.12 18.95 -5.27
CA LYS A 59 -0.54 20.12 -6.07
C LYS A 59 -1.68 20.92 -5.43
N ASN A 60 -2.14 20.52 -4.24
CA ASN A 60 -3.18 21.21 -3.51
C ASN A 60 -2.70 22.61 -3.04
N SER A 61 -3.67 23.53 -2.82
CA SER A 61 -3.40 24.92 -2.40
C SER A 61 -3.90 25.26 -0.99
N PHE A 62 -4.44 24.30 -0.25
CA PHE A 62 -4.89 24.51 1.14
C PHE A 62 -3.71 24.61 2.11
N ASP A 63 -3.93 25.21 3.28
CA ASP A 63 -2.87 25.52 4.24
C ASP A 63 -2.17 24.30 4.85
N HIS A 64 -2.85 23.15 4.90
CA HIS A 64 -2.34 21.90 5.46
C HIS A 64 -1.74 20.94 4.42
N LYS A 65 -1.42 21.42 3.23
CA LYS A 65 -0.69 20.63 2.24
C LYS A 65 0.69 20.19 2.76
N SER A 66 1.25 19.16 2.15
CA SER A 66 2.59 18.67 2.50
C SER A 66 3.65 19.79 2.48
N MET A 67 4.45 19.84 3.53
CA MET A 67 5.65 20.70 3.60
C MET A 67 6.91 19.98 3.10
N ASN A 68 6.81 18.69 2.77
CA ASN A 68 7.91 17.89 2.25
C ASN A 68 7.76 17.78 0.74
N GLU A 69 8.59 18.48 -0.02
CA GLU A 69 8.57 18.42 -1.48
C GLU A 69 8.77 16.97 -1.97
N GLY A 70 7.99 16.56 -2.95
CA GLY A 70 8.02 15.20 -3.50
C GLY A 70 7.35 14.12 -2.64
N MET A 71 6.66 14.50 -1.55
CA MET A 71 5.93 13.56 -0.70
C MET A 71 4.52 14.07 -0.42
N MET A 72 3.53 13.18 -0.48
CA MET A 72 2.12 13.50 -0.23
C MET A 72 1.40 12.34 0.45
N HIS A 73 0.55 12.62 1.44
CA HIS A 73 -0.40 11.65 1.97
C HIS A 73 -1.62 11.48 1.04
N ALA A 74 -1.38 10.97 -0.19
CA ALA A 74 -2.45 10.82 -1.18
C ALA A 74 -3.33 9.58 -0.93
N CYS A 75 -2.88 8.64 -0.11
CA CYS A 75 -3.67 7.47 0.32
C CYS A 75 -4.37 7.68 1.68
N GLY A 76 -4.07 8.77 2.39
CA GLY A 76 -4.75 9.15 3.64
C GLY A 76 -4.24 8.43 4.89
N HIS A 77 -3.00 7.93 4.88
CA HIS A 77 -2.40 7.25 6.03
C HIS A 77 -2.19 8.17 7.24
N ASP A 78 -2.11 9.47 7.04
CA ASP A 78 -2.15 10.50 8.11
C ASP A 78 -3.49 10.45 8.89
N GLY A 79 -4.59 10.24 8.18
CA GLY A 79 -5.91 10.00 8.76
C GLY A 79 -5.96 8.69 9.54
N HIS A 80 -5.41 7.59 8.99
CA HIS A 80 -5.35 6.29 9.67
C HIS A 80 -4.56 6.39 10.97
N THR A 81 -3.39 7.00 10.93
CA THR A 81 -2.55 7.25 12.12
C THR A 81 -3.28 8.08 13.17
N THR A 82 -3.98 9.13 12.73
CA THR A 82 -4.75 10.00 13.63
C THR A 82 -5.89 9.24 14.31
N MET A 83 -6.63 8.41 13.57
CA MET A 83 -7.69 7.56 14.13
C MET A 83 -7.12 6.57 15.16
N LEU A 84 -5.99 5.92 14.86
CA LEU A 84 -5.37 4.96 15.77
C LEU A 84 -4.84 5.62 17.03
N LEU A 85 -4.22 6.80 16.93
CA LEU A 85 -3.81 7.58 18.09
C LEU A 85 -5.01 8.03 18.95
N GLY A 86 -6.10 8.44 18.29
CA GLY A 86 -7.36 8.78 18.97
C GLY A 86 -7.95 7.59 19.73
N ALA A 87 -7.97 6.42 19.10
CA ALA A 87 -8.41 5.18 19.76
C ALA A 87 -7.51 4.80 20.94
N ALA A 88 -6.18 4.91 20.78
CA ALA A 88 -5.23 4.62 21.85
C ALA A 88 -5.46 5.54 23.07
N LYS A 89 -5.63 6.84 22.84
CA LYS A 89 -5.93 7.80 23.91
C LYS A 89 -7.25 7.48 24.60
N TYR A 90 -8.32 7.25 23.83
CA TYR A 90 -9.64 6.93 24.37
C TYR A 90 -9.62 5.66 25.24
N ILE A 91 -8.99 4.59 24.74
CA ILE A 91 -8.89 3.31 25.47
C ILE A 91 -8.02 3.46 26.72
N LYS A 92 -6.98 4.31 26.69
CA LYS A 92 -6.17 4.62 27.89
C LYS A 92 -6.98 5.33 28.98
N GLU A 93 -7.87 6.23 28.57
CA GLU A 93 -8.75 6.97 29.48
C GLU A 93 -9.95 6.12 29.95
N ASN A 94 -10.30 5.03 29.22
CA ASN A 94 -11.42 4.14 29.53
C ASN A 94 -10.98 2.67 29.52
N PRO A 95 -10.18 2.22 30.49
CA PRO A 95 -9.57 0.88 30.49
C PRO A 95 -10.51 -0.24 31.02
N GLU A 96 -11.82 -0.01 31.10
CA GLU A 96 -12.79 -0.94 31.68
C GLU A 96 -13.19 -2.05 30.69
N PHE A 97 -12.23 -2.82 30.21
CA PHE A 97 -12.40 -3.99 29.36
C PHE A 97 -11.55 -5.16 29.85
N ASP A 98 -11.83 -6.38 29.35
CA ASP A 98 -11.02 -7.57 29.57
C ASP A 98 -10.10 -7.81 28.38
N GLY A 99 -8.83 -8.09 28.64
CA GLY A 99 -7.83 -8.38 27.61
C GLY A 99 -6.81 -7.29 27.39
N THR A 100 -6.12 -7.33 26.25
CA THR A 100 -5.13 -6.34 25.85
C THR A 100 -5.40 -5.86 24.43
N VAL A 101 -5.35 -4.53 24.23
CA VAL A 101 -5.42 -3.92 22.91
C VAL A 101 -4.01 -3.47 22.50
N TYR A 102 -3.54 -3.96 21.37
CA TYR A 102 -2.31 -3.54 20.74
C TYR A 102 -2.61 -2.51 19.64
N PHE A 103 -1.76 -1.51 19.51
CA PHE A 103 -1.83 -0.47 18.48
C PHE A 103 -0.59 -0.59 17.61
N ILE A 104 -0.79 -1.02 16.36
CA ILE A 104 0.27 -1.33 15.40
C ILE A 104 0.37 -0.16 14.43
N PHE A 105 1.41 0.64 14.56
CA PHE A 105 1.73 1.71 13.61
C PHE A 105 2.75 1.17 12.62
N GLN A 106 2.29 0.91 11.39
CA GLN A 106 3.05 0.25 10.34
C GLN A 106 3.63 1.25 9.35
N PRO A 107 4.96 1.25 9.10
CA PRO A 107 5.57 2.02 8.02
C PRO A 107 5.49 1.28 6.68
N GLY A 108 5.75 1.99 5.57
CA GLY A 108 6.07 1.41 4.27
C GLY A 108 5.01 0.46 3.71
N GLU A 109 3.73 0.82 3.74
CA GLU A 109 2.66 0.06 3.09
C GLU A 109 2.79 0.14 1.57
N GLU A 110 3.10 1.33 1.05
CA GLU A 110 3.19 1.67 -0.37
C GLU A 110 4.46 1.08 -1.04
N GLY A 111 4.43 -0.23 -1.28
CA GLY A 111 5.46 -0.96 -2.03
C GLY A 111 6.74 -1.34 -1.28
N PHE A 112 6.85 -1.07 0.02
CA PHE A 112 8.04 -1.41 0.81
C PHE A 112 7.88 -2.66 1.70
N GLY A 113 6.72 -3.29 1.70
CA GLY A 113 6.45 -4.50 2.46
C GLY A 113 6.57 -4.33 3.97
N GLY A 114 6.25 -3.11 4.49
CA GLY A 114 6.47 -2.79 5.90
C GLY A 114 5.76 -3.72 6.87
N GLY A 115 4.56 -4.20 6.54
CA GLY A 115 3.84 -5.18 7.36
C GLY A 115 4.57 -6.51 7.47
N GLU A 116 5.02 -7.08 6.34
CA GLU A 116 5.81 -8.30 6.32
C GLU A 116 7.11 -8.13 7.09
N LYS A 117 7.79 -6.99 6.92
CA LYS A 117 9.02 -6.70 7.62
C LYS A 117 8.83 -6.58 9.13
N MET A 118 7.74 -5.98 9.60
CA MET A 118 7.42 -5.97 11.03
C MET A 118 7.22 -7.38 11.59
N ILE A 119 6.62 -8.29 10.81
CA ILE A 119 6.45 -9.70 11.19
C ILE A 119 7.81 -10.40 11.25
N GLN A 120 8.67 -10.22 10.24
CA GLN A 120 10.02 -10.77 10.20
C GLN A 120 10.89 -10.26 11.37
N ASP A 121 10.72 -9.01 11.78
CA ASP A 121 11.39 -8.40 12.92
C ASP A 121 10.82 -8.88 14.28
N GLY A 122 9.84 -9.79 14.26
CA GLY A 122 9.35 -10.48 15.45
C GLY A 122 8.12 -9.89 16.12
N LEU A 123 7.31 -9.10 15.42
CA LEU A 123 6.08 -8.49 15.97
C LEU A 123 5.23 -9.50 16.73
N PHE A 124 4.90 -10.64 16.13
CA PHE A 124 4.06 -11.66 16.77
C PHE A 124 4.82 -12.60 17.71
N ASN A 125 6.15 -12.55 17.72
CA ASN A 125 6.97 -13.24 18.72
C ASN A 125 7.01 -12.44 20.03
N ASP A 126 7.09 -11.12 19.92
CA ASP A 126 7.13 -10.19 21.06
C ASP A 126 5.74 -9.97 21.67
N HIS A 127 4.70 -9.99 20.82
CA HIS A 127 3.33 -9.68 21.20
C HIS A 127 2.39 -10.79 20.73
N LYS A 128 1.74 -11.45 21.68
CA LYS A 128 0.68 -12.40 21.36
C LYS A 128 -0.56 -11.60 20.98
N ILE A 129 -0.93 -11.64 19.71
CA ILE A 129 -2.11 -10.96 19.16
C ILE A 129 -2.98 -12.01 18.47
N ASP A 130 -4.22 -12.18 18.96
CA ASP A 130 -5.14 -13.21 18.45
C ASP A 130 -5.80 -12.78 17.14
N GLU A 131 -6.15 -11.49 17.01
CA GLU A 131 -6.83 -10.92 15.86
C GLU A 131 -6.31 -9.51 15.56
N VAL A 132 -6.23 -9.13 14.29
CA VAL A 132 -5.82 -7.78 13.86
C VAL A 132 -6.93 -7.15 13.02
N TYR A 133 -7.25 -5.90 13.34
CA TYR A 133 -8.23 -5.08 12.63
C TYR A 133 -7.57 -3.84 12.05
N ALA A 134 -7.99 -3.43 10.85
CA ALA A 134 -7.57 -2.21 10.20
C ALA A 134 -8.76 -1.51 9.54
N LEU A 135 -8.69 -0.20 9.43
CA LEU A 135 -9.61 0.62 8.65
C LEU A 135 -8.82 1.36 7.56
N HIS A 136 -9.45 1.53 6.42
CA HIS A 136 -8.94 2.42 5.38
C HIS A 136 -9.99 3.51 5.11
N ASN A 137 -9.59 4.78 5.08
CA ASN A 137 -10.46 5.86 4.66
C ASN A 137 -10.81 5.71 3.18
N TRP A 138 -12.06 6.01 2.82
CA TRP A 138 -12.56 5.83 1.47
C TRP A 138 -13.40 7.03 1.05
N PRO A 139 -12.90 7.90 0.16
CA PRO A 139 -13.54 9.16 -0.19
C PRO A 139 -14.97 9.04 -0.77
N GLU A 140 -15.26 7.93 -1.45
CA GLU A 140 -16.58 7.69 -2.05
C GLU A 140 -17.64 7.18 -1.07
N LEU A 141 -17.27 6.80 0.15
CA LEU A 141 -18.22 6.44 1.20
C LEU A 141 -18.77 7.70 1.86
N PRO A 142 -20.10 7.81 2.04
CA PRO A 142 -20.68 8.91 2.81
C PRO A 142 -20.12 8.98 4.23
N LEU A 143 -19.95 10.19 4.74
CA LEU A 143 -19.47 10.41 6.11
C LEU A 143 -20.27 9.62 7.14
N GLY A 144 -19.58 8.92 8.04
CA GLY A 144 -20.19 8.10 9.09
C GLY A 144 -20.62 6.69 8.63
N HIS A 145 -20.32 6.31 7.40
CA HIS A 145 -20.57 4.95 6.90
C HIS A 145 -19.28 4.10 6.95
N PHE A 146 -19.50 2.80 7.13
CA PHE A 146 -18.44 1.78 7.02
C PHE A 146 -18.80 0.82 5.89
N GLY A 147 -17.84 0.54 5.01
CA GLY A 147 -17.92 -0.51 4.01
C GLY A 147 -17.26 -1.78 4.52
N ILE A 148 -17.94 -2.91 4.44
CA ILE A 148 -17.38 -4.22 4.73
C ILE A 148 -17.89 -5.23 3.71
N SER A 149 -17.06 -6.19 3.34
CA SER A 149 -17.41 -7.27 2.43
C SER A 149 -17.10 -8.62 3.07
N THR A 150 -17.95 -9.60 2.80
CA THR A 150 -17.61 -10.99 3.10
C THR A 150 -16.69 -11.55 2.03
N GLY A 151 -15.60 -12.19 2.42
CA GLY A 151 -14.57 -12.68 1.51
C GLY A 151 -13.51 -11.61 1.17
N ALA A 152 -12.97 -11.65 -0.03
CA ALA A 152 -11.93 -10.73 -0.45
C ALA A 152 -12.45 -9.28 -0.56
N MET A 153 -11.87 -8.39 0.22
CA MET A 153 -12.24 -6.97 0.27
C MET A 153 -11.32 -6.11 -0.59
N MET A 154 -10.01 -6.42 -0.56
CA MET A 154 -8.99 -5.76 -1.37
C MET A 154 -8.40 -6.76 -2.35
N ALA A 155 -8.05 -6.30 -3.55
CA ALA A 155 -7.39 -7.11 -4.56
C ALA A 155 -5.92 -7.34 -4.21
N ALA A 156 -5.40 -8.51 -4.59
CA ALA A 156 -3.96 -8.70 -4.69
C ALA A 156 -3.37 -7.78 -5.76
N VAL A 157 -2.11 -7.40 -5.58
CA VAL A 157 -1.36 -6.50 -6.44
C VAL A 157 -0.14 -7.23 -6.96
N ASP A 158 -0.02 -7.28 -8.30
CA ASP A 158 1.20 -7.72 -8.95
C ASP A 158 1.67 -6.62 -9.94
N GLU A 159 2.98 -6.45 -10.04
CA GLU A 159 3.62 -5.59 -11.03
C GLU A 159 4.32 -6.46 -12.07
N TYR A 160 4.37 -5.98 -13.30
CA TYR A 160 5.06 -6.69 -14.36
C TYR A 160 5.82 -5.77 -15.29
N ASP A 161 6.92 -6.28 -15.83
CA ASP A 161 7.70 -5.69 -16.90
C ASP A 161 7.72 -6.64 -18.10
N ILE A 162 7.43 -6.10 -19.29
CA ILE A 162 7.55 -6.82 -20.55
C ILE A 162 8.60 -6.12 -21.41
N ILE A 163 9.68 -6.80 -21.68
CA ILE A 163 10.76 -6.31 -22.54
C ILE A 163 10.58 -6.95 -23.93
N VAL A 164 10.16 -6.13 -24.89
CA VAL A 164 9.99 -6.54 -26.28
C VAL A 164 11.29 -6.28 -27.04
N LYS A 165 12.00 -7.35 -27.37
CA LYS A 165 13.26 -7.27 -28.13
C LYS A 165 12.97 -7.51 -29.61
N GLY A 166 13.34 -6.53 -30.41
CA GLY A 166 13.25 -6.54 -31.86
C GLY A 166 14.61 -6.60 -32.54
N LYS A 167 14.67 -6.02 -33.73
CA LYS A 167 15.91 -5.77 -34.47
C LYS A 167 15.85 -4.38 -35.08
N GLY A 168 16.71 -3.50 -34.61
CA GLY A 168 16.79 -2.11 -35.05
C GLY A 168 17.11 -1.97 -36.55
N GLY A 169 16.72 -0.82 -37.11
CA GLY A 169 16.95 -0.53 -38.52
C GLY A 169 16.55 0.88 -38.93
N HIS A 170 16.71 1.16 -40.23
CA HIS A 170 16.26 2.40 -40.81
C HIS A 170 14.75 2.39 -41.04
N ALA A 171 14.03 3.42 -40.59
CA ALA A 171 12.57 3.47 -40.68
C ALA A 171 12.00 3.37 -42.11
N ALA A 172 12.79 3.78 -43.12
CA ALA A 172 12.41 3.60 -44.54
C ALA A 172 12.63 2.16 -45.10
N LEU A 173 13.25 1.29 -44.32
CA LEU A 173 13.55 -0.10 -44.69
C LEU A 173 13.01 -1.09 -43.62
N PRO A 174 11.74 -1.00 -43.24
CA PRO A 174 11.19 -1.81 -42.12
C PRO A 174 11.22 -3.33 -42.40
N HIS A 175 11.24 -3.73 -43.67
CA HIS A 175 11.33 -5.14 -44.06
C HIS A 175 12.68 -5.80 -43.70
N LEU A 176 13.70 -5.03 -43.31
CA LEU A 176 15.01 -5.53 -42.87
C LEU A 176 15.15 -5.49 -41.33
N ALA A 177 14.14 -4.96 -40.64
CA ALA A 177 14.08 -4.83 -39.20
C ALA A 177 13.00 -5.77 -38.59
N ILE A 178 12.95 -5.81 -37.27
CA ILE A 178 11.83 -6.35 -36.48
C ILE A 178 11.40 -5.24 -35.54
N ASP A 179 10.29 -4.57 -35.83
CA ASP A 179 9.85 -3.39 -35.14
C ASP A 179 9.20 -3.73 -33.76
N PRO A 180 9.86 -3.43 -32.65
CA PRO A 180 9.35 -3.75 -31.33
C PRO A 180 8.19 -2.83 -30.92
N ILE A 181 8.02 -1.65 -31.52
CA ILE A 181 6.90 -0.73 -31.21
C ILE A 181 5.58 -1.33 -31.73
N VAL A 182 5.59 -1.88 -32.95
CA VAL A 182 4.40 -2.54 -33.50
C VAL A 182 4.02 -3.75 -32.67
N ILE A 183 4.99 -4.56 -32.27
CA ILE A 183 4.77 -5.75 -31.44
C ILE A 183 4.24 -5.34 -30.06
N ALA A 184 4.87 -4.37 -29.40
CA ALA A 184 4.43 -3.85 -28.10
C ALA A 184 3.00 -3.31 -28.15
N SER A 185 2.63 -2.59 -29.22
CA SER A 185 1.28 -2.09 -29.42
C SER A 185 0.23 -3.23 -29.49
N GLN A 186 0.57 -4.32 -30.20
CA GLN A 186 -0.27 -5.52 -30.25
C GLN A 186 -0.38 -6.22 -28.89
N ILE A 187 0.72 -6.30 -28.14
CA ILE A 187 0.71 -6.85 -26.77
C ILE A 187 -0.22 -6.05 -25.88
N VAL A 188 -0.15 -4.71 -25.89
CA VAL A 188 -1.04 -3.83 -25.09
C VAL A 188 -2.51 -4.14 -25.38
N LEU A 189 -2.90 -4.24 -26.64
CA LEU A 189 -4.27 -4.58 -27.05
C LEU A 189 -4.66 -6.00 -26.65
N SER A 190 -3.75 -6.97 -26.84
CA SER A 190 -4.00 -8.37 -26.52
C SER A 190 -4.17 -8.61 -25.02
N LEU A 191 -3.42 -7.92 -24.16
CA LEU A 191 -3.57 -8.00 -22.71
C LEU A 191 -4.99 -7.66 -22.25
N GLN A 192 -5.67 -6.70 -22.91
CA GLN A 192 -7.05 -6.34 -22.58
C GLN A 192 -8.03 -7.49 -22.85
N THR A 193 -7.69 -8.40 -23.77
CA THR A 193 -8.55 -9.55 -24.08
C THR A 193 -8.53 -10.61 -22.97
N ILE A 194 -7.50 -10.68 -22.15
CA ILE A 194 -7.44 -11.61 -21.03
C ILE A 194 -8.65 -11.39 -20.11
N ILE A 195 -8.89 -10.14 -19.71
CA ILE A 195 -10.02 -9.82 -18.81
C ILE A 195 -11.35 -10.02 -19.54
N SER A 196 -11.47 -9.57 -20.80
CA SER A 196 -12.76 -9.56 -21.50
C SER A 196 -13.14 -10.91 -22.11
N ARG A 197 -12.19 -11.83 -22.35
CA ARG A 197 -12.43 -13.08 -23.08
C ARG A 197 -12.05 -14.36 -22.35
N PHE A 198 -11.13 -14.29 -21.37
CA PHE A 198 -10.63 -15.49 -20.69
C PHE A 198 -11.04 -15.54 -19.22
N LEU A 199 -11.32 -14.39 -18.59
CA LEU A 199 -11.82 -14.38 -17.23
C LEU A 199 -13.30 -14.75 -17.19
N ASN A 200 -13.71 -15.53 -16.17
CA ASN A 200 -15.12 -15.80 -15.94
C ASN A 200 -15.87 -14.46 -15.69
N PRO A 201 -17.00 -14.19 -16.35
CA PRO A 201 -17.71 -12.91 -16.25
C PRO A 201 -18.13 -12.48 -14.84
N VAL A 202 -18.23 -13.41 -13.89
CA VAL A 202 -18.53 -13.12 -12.48
C VAL A 202 -17.30 -12.83 -11.63
N ASP A 203 -16.11 -13.07 -12.16
CA ASP A 203 -14.85 -12.81 -11.49
C ASP A 203 -14.34 -11.40 -11.79
N LYS A 204 -13.58 -10.83 -10.87
CA LYS A 204 -13.05 -9.48 -10.98
C LYS A 204 -11.54 -9.53 -11.07
N ALA A 205 -11.00 -8.93 -12.11
CA ALA A 205 -9.57 -8.65 -12.24
C ALA A 205 -9.37 -7.47 -13.19
N LEU A 206 -8.18 -6.88 -13.16
CA LEU A 206 -7.75 -5.91 -14.17
C LEU A 206 -6.27 -6.10 -14.49
N ILE A 207 -5.92 -5.71 -15.73
CA ILE A 207 -4.55 -5.60 -16.22
C ILE A 207 -4.41 -4.21 -16.81
N THR A 208 -3.44 -3.44 -16.33
CA THR A 208 -3.20 -2.08 -16.84
C THR A 208 -1.76 -1.94 -17.25
N VAL A 209 -1.50 -1.52 -18.48
CA VAL A 209 -0.18 -1.04 -18.90
C VAL A 209 -0.08 0.42 -18.52
N THR A 210 0.90 0.75 -17.66
CA THR A 210 1.05 2.10 -17.08
C THR A 210 2.18 2.90 -17.72
N LYS A 211 3.15 2.24 -18.37
CA LYS A 211 4.28 2.90 -19.01
C LYS A 211 4.62 2.16 -20.32
N ILE A 212 5.04 2.93 -21.31
CA ILE A 212 5.61 2.44 -22.57
C ILE A 212 6.85 3.29 -22.87
N HIS A 213 8.00 2.65 -23.00
CA HIS A 213 9.25 3.30 -23.31
C HIS A 213 9.90 2.65 -24.51
N GLY A 214 10.18 3.42 -25.55
CA GLY A 214 10.86 2.97 -26.75
C GLY A 214 10.90 4.07 -27.81
N GLY A 215 11.83 3.98 -28.72
CA GLY A 215 12.06 4.97 -29.77
C GLY A 215 13.05 6.06 -29.37
N SER A 216 14.00 6.37 -30.26
CA SER A 216 15.08 7.34 -30.05
C SER A 216 15.08 8.48 -31.09
N ALA A 217 14.68 8.22 -32.35
CA ALA A 217 14.67 9.19 -33.45
C ALA A 217 13.57 8.86 -34.48
N HIS A 218 13.15 9.88 -35.23
CA HIS A 218 12.08 9.77 -36.24
C HIS A 218 12.37 8.79 -37.39
N ASN A 219 13.64 8.55 -37.69
CA ASN A 219 14.09 7.74 -38.83
C ASN A 219 14.77 6.41 -38.38
N VAL A 220 14.65 6.04 -37.10
CA VAL A 220 15.24 4.84 -36.52
C VAL A 220 14.16 3.94 -35.97
N ILE A 221 14.22 2.64 -36.29
CA ILE A 221 13.52 1.60 -35.57
C ILE A 221 14.48 1.10 -34.49
N ASP A 222 14.14 1.30 -33.23
CA ASP A 222 14.94 0.82 -32.09
C ASP A 222 14.82 -0.71 -31.98
N ASP A 223 15.68 -1.32 -31.18
CA ASP A 223 15.74 -2.77 -30.97
C ASP A 223 15.01 -3.24 -29.71
N GLU A 224 14.47 -2.32 -28.91
CA GLU A 224 13.77 -2.65 -27.66
C GLU A 224 12.62 -1.68 -27.35
N VAL A 225 11.55 -2.22 -26.76
CA VAL A 225 10.48 -1.47 -26.09
C VAL A 225 10.18 -2.12 -24.76
N ILE A 226 10.02 -1.30 -23.72
CA ILE A 226 9.66 -1.75 -22.37
C ILE A 226 8.23 -1.32 -22.05
N LEU A 227 7.40 -2.28 -21.65
CA LEU A 227 6.07 -2.06 -21.09
C LEU A 227 6.11 -2.37 -19.60
N ASN A 228 5.58 -1.49 -18.78
CA ASN A 228 5.39 -1.74 -17.34
C ASN A 228 3.89 -1.70 -17.05
N GLY A 229 3.47 -2.48 -16.07
CA GLY A 229 2.06 -2.50 -15.72
C GLY A 229 1.78 -3.17 -14.39
N THR A 230 0.50 -3.24 -14.08
CA THR A 230 0.01 -3.83 -12.84
C THR A 230 -1.20 -4.73 -13.11
N VAL A 231 -1.32 -5.76 -12.28
CA VAL A 231 -2.47 -6.67 -12.25
C VAL A 231 -3.15 -6.57 -10.89
N ARG A 232 -4.48 -6.66 -10.88
CA ARG A 232 -5.28 -6.80 -9.66
C ARG A 232 -6.17 -8.01 -9.77
N THR A 233 -6.16 -8.88 -8.76
CA THR A 233 -6.98 -10.09 -8.73
C THR A 233 -7.57 -10.32 -7.34
N PHE A 234 -8.67 -11.08 -7.28
CA PHE A 234 -9.31 -11.48 -6.04
C PHE A 234 -9.23 -12.99 -5.77
N LYS A 235 -8.69 -13.74 -6.73
CA LYS A 235 -8.50 -15.20 -6.64
C LYS A 235 -7.07 -15.55 -7.00
N GLN A 236 -6.61 -16.65 -6.44
CA GLN A 236 -5.26 -17.17 -6.70
C GLN A 236 -5.19 -18.04 -7.97
N GLU A 237 -6.35 -18.46 -8.51
CA GLU A 237 -6.49 -19.31 -9.72
C GLU A 237 -6.50 -18.49 -10.99
#